data_ae41b6798bd4c6abf648f3d201b5190a
#
_entry.id   ae41b6798bd4c6abf648f3d201b5190a
#
_cell.length_a   1.000
_cell.length_b   1.000
_cell.length_c   1.000
_cell.angle_alpha   90.00
_cell.angle_beta   90.00
_cell.angle_gamma   90.00
#
_symmetry.space_group_name_H-M   'P 1'
#
loop_
_entity.id
_entity.type
_entity.pdbx_description
1 polymer ?
#
loop_
_entity_poly.entity_id
_entity_poly.type
_entity_poly.pdbx_seq_one_letter_code
_entity_poly.pdbx_strand_id
1 'polypeptide(L)'
;MTEKTGRKTGRKQKLAGMAAWVCAAAMLLSALAGCSDGTKVVLTAGLKKNEVFRIEGASCTLPEAMVYLTNLQNQYEAVYGSGIWEAKEDGKSLEQEAKQQVLTELAQIKVMNLLAEEKEVELDEKEQERAAAAAKEYFSSLNETEVSSLNVTEELLAEMYGEYALAAKVYRQIVENVNPEISDDEARTITVEAIRVSDRTKAQELCGKAKEEGTDFEALAQASSEDPYVTMSFGKGEVSPVLEEAAFELGKDEISGVVEDGGSFYVLKCISTFDEAQTQANKEKILQQRRSEAFDSEYKTFES
;
A
#
# COMPACT_ATOMS: atom_id res chain seq x y z
N MET A 1 20.61 7.49 -47.57
CA MET A 1 21.04 6.89 -46.29
C MET A 1 20.48 7.71 -45.15
N THR A 2 19.16 7.74 -44.98
CA THR A 2 18.43 8.46 -43.92
C THR A 2 17.02 7.89 -43.80
N GLU A 3 16.85 6.72 -43.22
CA GLU A 3 15.51 6.25 -42.86
C GLU A 3 15.58 5.09 -41.83
N LYS A 4 15.93 5.39 -40.56
CA LYS A 4 15.86 4.42 -39.49
C LYS A 4 15.65 5.00 -38.06
N THR A 5 15.46 6.32 -37.91
CA THR A 5 15.35 6.95 -36.57
C THR A 5 13.92 7.24 -36.10
N GLY A 6 12.91 7.25 -37.01
CA GLY A 6 11.53 7.61 -36.64
C GLY A 6 10.71 6.51 -35.95
N ARG A 7 11.11 5.23 -36.10
CA ARG A 7 10.30 4.10 -35.59
C ARG A 7 10.53 3.77 -34.14
N LYS A 8 11.69 4.15 -33.55
CA LYS A 8 12.03 3.89 -32.16
C LYS A 8 11.41 4.86 -31.15
N THR A 9 11.17 6.09 -31.53
CA THR A 9 10.59 7.12 -30.64
C THR A 9 9.08 6.95 -30.47
N GLY A 10 8.36 6.55 -31.51
CA GLY A 10 6.92 6.28 -31.45
C GLY A 10 6.58 5.07 -30.58
N ARG A 11 7.47 4.06 -30.55
CA ARG A 11 7.30 2.85 -29.71
C ARG A 11 7.51 3.15 -28.23
N LYS A 12 8.47 4.03 -27.87
CA LYS A 12 8.72 4.45 -26.48
C LYS A 12 7.59 5.31 -25.92
N GLN A 13 6.97 6.17 -26.74
CA GLN A 13 5.84 6.98 -26.30
C GLN A 13 4.53 6.17 -26.15
N LYS A 14 4.30 5.15 -26.98
CA LYS A 14 3.15 4.26 -26.86
C LYS A 14 3.28 3.33 -25.63
N LEU A 15 4.46 2.80 -25.38
CA LEU A 15 4.76 2.03 -24.16
C LEU A 15 4.59 2.86 -22.88
N ALA A 16 4.97 4.15 -22.89
CA ALA A 16 4.78 5.05 -21.76
C ALA A 16 3.29 5.35 -21.47
N GLY A 17 2.46 5.45 -22.52
CA GLY A 17 1.00 5.63 -22.35
C GLY A 17 0.30 4.38 -21.80
N MET A 18 0.73 3.19 -22.23
CA MET A 18 0.20 1.90 -21.75
C MET A 18 0.69 1.57 -20.34
N ALA A 19 1.97 1.84 -20.03
CA ALA A 19 2.52 1.72 -18.69
C ALA A 19 1.77 2.63 -17.71
N ALA A 20 1.33 3.82 -18.13
CA ALA A 20 0.56 4.73 -17.28
C ALA A 20 -0.85 4.17 -16.94
N TRP A 21 -1.48 3.42 -17.84
CA TRP A 21 -2.78 2.80 -17.58
C TRP A 21 -2.66 1.58 -16.67
N VAL A 22 -1.69 0.71 -16.91
CA VAL A 22 -1.40 -0.46 -16.05
C VAL A 22 -0.81 -0.01 -14.71
N CYS A 23 0.00 1.07 -14.68
CA CYS A 23 0.49 1.66 -13.41
C CYS A 23 -0.62 2.35 -12.62
N ALA A 24 -1.58 3.03 -13.27
CA ALA A 24 -2.76 3.56 -12.59
C ALA A 24 -3.64 2.43 -12.02
N ALA A 25 -3.69 1.31 -12.74
CA ALA A 25 -4.37 0.11 -12.33
C ALA A 25 -3.68 -0.59 -11.16
N ALA A 26 -2.37 -0.80 -11.24
CA ALA A 26 -1.57 -1.39 -10.18
C ALA A 26 -1.54 -0.49 -8.93
N MET A 27 -1.59 0.85 -9.07
CA MET A 27 -1.66 1.75 -7.92
C MET A 27 -3.02 1.73 -7.20
N LEU A 28 -4.13 1.45 -7.90
CA LEU A 28 -5.43 1.26 -7.25
C LEU A 28 -5.48 -0.06 -6.47
N LEU A 29 -4.85 -1.12 -6.98
CA LEU A 29 -4.80 -2.44 -6.33
C LEU A 29 -3.61 -2.58 -5.37
N SER A 30 -2.51 -1.83 -5.54
CA SER A 30 -1.40 -1.83 -4.59
C SER A 30 -1.76 -1.14 -3.26
N ALA A 31 -2.80 -0.29 -3.24
CA ALA A 31 -3.43 0.14 -2.00
C ALA A 31 -4.12 -1.03 -1.26
N LEU A 32 -4.45 -2.12 -1.97
CA LEU A 32 -5.04 -3.34 -1.42
C LEU A 32 -3.97 -4.34 -0.91
N ALA A 33 -2.74 -4.28 -1.44
CA ALA A 33 -1.66 -5.19 -1.05
C ALA A 33 -1.03 -4.86 0.32
N GLY A 34 -1.41 -3.74 0.93
CA GLY A 34 -0.78 -3.24 2.17
C GLY A 34 -1.18 -3.95 3.47
N CYS A 35 -2.19 -4.83 3.48
CA CYS A 35 -2.70 -5.45 4.71
C CYS A 35 -2.94 -6.95 4.63
N SER A 36 -2.50 -7.64 3.59
CA SER A 36 -2.69 -9.08 3.49
C SER A 36 -1.48 -9.86 4.01
N ASP A 37 -1.35 -9.91 5.32
CA ASP A 37 -0.53 -10.95 5.95
C ASP A 37 -1.29 -12.28 5.82
N GLY A 38 -1.14 -12.95 4.67
CA GLY A 38 -1.53 -14.34 4.53
C GLY A 38 -2.71 -14.73 3.66
N THR A 39 -3.09 -13.95 2.62
CA THR A 39 -4.05 -14.45 1.61
C THR A 39 -3.47 -15.67 0.92
N LYS A 40 -3.80 -16.85 1.42
CA LYS A 40 -3.44 -18.11 0.77
C LYS A 40 -4.35 -18.27 -0.43
N VAL A 41 -3.78 -18.20 -1.62
CA VAL A 41 -4.46 -18.69 -2.82
C VAL A 41 -4.76 -20.16 -2.59
N VAL A 42 -6.01 -20.52 -2.37
CA VAL A 42 -6.42 -21.91 -2.16
C VAL A 42 -6.39 -22.59 -3.53
N LEU A 43 -5.33 -23.33 -3.80
CA LEU A 43 -5.27 -24.22 -4.94
C LEU A 43 -6.29 -25.35 -4.71
N THR A 44 -7.39 -25.35 -5.43
CA THR A 44 -8.36 -26.44 -5.38
C THR A 44 -7.81 -27.65 -6.16
N ALA A 45 -8.00 -28.86 -5.65
CA ALA A 45 -7.70 -30.08 -6.40
C ALA A 45 -8.60 -30.17 -7.65
N GLY A 46 -8.05 -30.67 -8.78
CA GLY A 46 -8.82 -30.88 -10.00
C GLY A 46 -8.82 -29.71 -10.99
N LEU A 47 -7.75 -28.90 -11.00
CA LEU A 47 -7.55 -27.86 -12.00
C LEU A 47 -7.56 -28.43 -13.43
N LYS A 48 -8.18 -27.72 -14.36
CA LYS A 48 -8.16 -28.04 -15.79
C LYS A 48 -6.79 -27.73 -16.39
N LYS A 49 -6.53 -28.27 -17.58
CA LYS A 49 -5.33 -27.88 -18.33
C LYS A 49 -5.30 -26.38 -18.56
N ASN A 50 -4.17 -25.74 -18.28
CA ASN A 50 -3.95 -24.29 -18.35
C ASN A 50 -4.70 -23.46 -17.29
N GLU A 51 -5.30 -24.06 -16.28
CA GLU A 51 -5.86 -23.37 -15.14
C GLU A 51 -4.80 -23.23 -14.04
N VAL A 52 -4.61 -22.03 -13.53
CA VAL A 52 -3.60 -21.71 -12.50
C VAL A 52 -4.23 -21.83 -11.10
N PHE A 53 -5.43 -21.30 -10.94
CA PHE A 53 -6.25 -21.44 -9.73
C PHE A 53 -7.73 -21.28 -10.05
N ARG A 54 -8.59 -21.64 -9.10
CA ARG A 54 -10.02 -21.42 -9.14
C ARG A 54 -10.54 -21.01 -7.76
N ILE A 55 -11.43 -20.01 -7.72
CA ILE A 55 -12.13 -19.52 -6.54
C ILE A 55 -13.62 -19.55 -6.86
N GLU A 56 -14.41 -20.37 -6.15
CA GLU A 56 -15.88 -20.47 -6.30
C GLU A 56 -16.43 -20.57 -7.75
N GLY A 57 -15.66 -21.14 -8.65
CA GLY A 57 -16.05 -21.24 -10.05
C GLY A 57 -15.37 -20.24 -10.98
N ALA A 58 -14.95 -19.10 -10.48
CA ALA A 58 -14.12 -18.17 -11.22
C ALA A 58 -12.71 -18.73 -11.37
N SER A 59 -12.25 -18.95 -12.60
CA SER A 59 -10.93 -19.52 -12.87
C SER A 59 -9.97 -18.51 -13.43
N CYS A 60 -8.70 -18.66 -13.08
CA CYS A 60 -7.60 -17.94 -13.70
C CYS A 60 -6.80 -18.92 -14.58
N THR A 61 -6.55 -18.53 -15.82
CA THR A 61 -5.79 -19.33 -16.77
C THR A 61 -4.33 -18.92 -16.84
N LEU A 62 -3.48 -19.82 -17.37
CA LEU A 62 -2.08 -19.52 -17.57
C LEU A 62 -1.83 -18.32 -18.52
N PRO A 63 -2.56 -18.15 -19.65
CA PRO A 63 -2.44 -16.95 -20.47
C PRO A 63 -2.73 -15.64 -19.71
N GLU A 64 -3.77 -15.59 -18.87
CA GLU A 64 -4.06 -14.42 -18.02
C GLU A 64 -2.87 -14.13 -17.10
N ALA A 65 -2.40 -15.11 -16.34
CA ALA A 65 -1.26 -14.96 -15.44
C ALA A 65 0.01 -14.52 -16.18
N MET A 66 0.26 -15.02 -17.39
CA MET A 66 1.41 -14.65 -18.20
C MET A 66 1.34 -13.20 -18.70
N VAL A 67 0.16 -12.69 -19.03
CA VAL A 67 -0.01 -11.28 -19.42
C VAL A 67 0.37 -10.36 -18.26
N TYR A 68 -0.15 -10.60 -17.06
CA TYR A 68 0.17 -9.83 -15.87
C TYR A 68 1.65 -9.92 -15.50
N LEU A 69 2.21 -11.13 -15.49
CA LEU A 69 3.62 -11.35 -15.18
C LEU A 69 4.56 -10.65 -16.17
N THR A 70 4.26 -10.73 -17.48
CA THR A 70 5.07 -10.07 -18.50
C THR A 70 5.00 -8.53 -18.39
N ASN A 71 3.82 -8.00 -18.07
CA ASN A 71 3.67 -6.57 -17.85
C ASN A 71 4.46 -6.11 -16.62
N LEU A 72 4.37 -6.85 -15.51
CA LEU A 72 5.15 -6.58 -14.29
C LEU A 72 6.64 -6.66 -14.57
N GLN A 73 7.09 -7.71 -15.29
CA GLN A 73 8.49 -7.86 -15.70
C GLN A 73 8.97 -6.66 -16.52
N ASN A 74 8.20 -6.25 -17.53
CA ASN A 74 8.55 -5.10 -18.36
C ASN A 74 8.66 -3.80 -17.56
N GLN A 75 7.82 -3.61 -16.52
CA GLN A 75 7.89 -2.44 -15.64
C GLN A 75 9.18 -2.45 -14.81
N TYR A 76 9.51 -3.57 -14.16
CA TYR A 76 10.75 -3.69 -13.38
C TYR A 76 11.98 -3.50 -14.27
N GLU A 77 12.02 -4.14 -15.43
CA GLU A 77 13.15 -4.02 -16.36
C GLU A 77 13.29 -2.62 -16.94
N ALA A 78 12.20 -1.89 -17.14
CA ALA A 78 12.24 -0.51 -17.60
C ALA A 78 12.87 0.45 -16.59
N VAL A 79 12.75 0.17 -15.31
CA VAL A 79 13.27 1.01 -14.20
C VAL A 79 14.65 0.57 -13.77
N TYR A 80 14.86 -0.74 -13.59
CA TYR A 80 16.05 -1.31 -12.94
C TYR A 80 16.96 -2.09 -13.89
N GLY A 81 16.52 -2.32 -15.14
CA GLY A 81 17.21 -3.20 -16.09
C GLY A 81 16.98 -4.67 -15.83
N SER A 82 17.33 -5.53 -16.81
CA SER A 82 17.08 -6.99 -16.74
C SER A 82 17.87 -7.73 -15.65
N GLY A 83 18.94 -7.12 -15.13
CA GLY A 83 19.72 -7.72 -14.02
C GLY A 83 19.00 -7.76 -12.69
N ILE A 84 17.85 -7.06 -12.55
CA ILE A 84 17.06 -7.03 -11.32
C ILE A 84 16.62 -8.42 -10.86
N TRP A 85 16.42 -9.36 -11.78
CA TRP A 85 15.95 -10.72 -11.50
C TRP A 85 16.98 -11.60 -10.79
N GLU A 86 18.25 -11.18 -10.75
CA GLU A 86 19.31 -11.83 -9.97
C GLU A 86 19.26 -11.43 -8.48
N ALA A 87 18.50 -10.39 -8.14
CA ALA A 87 18.37 -9.91 -6.77
C ALA A 87 17.62 -10.93 -5.90
N LYS A 88 18.05 -11.00 -4.65
CA LYS A 88 17.40 -11.80 -3.60
C LYS A 88 17.22 -10.96 -2.36
N GLU A 89 16.06 -11.04 -1.75
CA GLU A 89 15.73 -10.45 -0.47
C GLU A 89 15.21 -11.55 0.45
N ASP A 90 15.74 -11.65 1.66
CA ASP A 90 15.40 -12.67 2.67
C ASP A 90 15.41 -14.12 2.14
N GLY A 91 16.30 -14.41 1.19
CA GLY A 91 16.45 -15.75 0.60
C GLY A 91 15.45 -16.09 -0.49
N LYS A 92 14.49 -15.23 -0.79
CA LYS A 92 13.56 -15.36 -1.91
C LYS A 92 14.11 -14.62 -3.14
N SER A 93 13.86 -15.16 -4.34
CA SER A 93 14.18 -14.44 -5.56
C SER A 93 13.07 -13.45 -5.90
N LEU A 94 13.42 -12.29 -6.45
CA LEU A 94 12.44 -11.32 -6.92
C LEU A 94 11.46 -11.92 -7.93
N GLU A 95 11.89 -12.90 -8.71
CA GLU A 95 11.02 -13.66 -9.62
C GLU A 95 9.90 -14.41 -8.87
N GLN A 96 10.22 -15.02 -7.72
CA GLN A 96 9.20 -15.70 -6.89
C GLN A 96 8.22 -14.72 -6.28
N GLU A 97 8.71 -13.58 -5.83
CA GLU A 97 7.85 -12.51 -5.29
C GLU A 97 6.94 -11.91 -6.36
N ALA A 98 7.48 -11.64 -7.56
CA ALA A 98 6.70 -11.16 -8.69
C ALA A 98 5.59 -12.15 -9.08
N LYS A 99 5.88 -13.45 -9.11
CA LYS A 99 4.86 -14.49 -9.37
C LYS A 99 3.79 -14.50 -8.29
N GLN A 100 4.18 -14.42 -7.02
CA GLN A 100 3.23 -14.39 -5.92
C GLN A 100 2.36 -13.12 -5.96
N GLN A 101 2.94 -11.97 -6.24
CA GLN A 101 2.23 -10.72 -6.41
C GLN A 101 1.15 -10.81 -7.50
N VAL A 102 1.53 -11.33 -8.68
CA VAL A 102 0.58 -11.51 -9.80
C VAL A 102 -0.55 -12.47 -9.44
N LEU A 103 -0.25 -13.58 -8.77
CA LEU A 103 -1.28 -14.53 -8.34
C LEU A 103 -2.24 -13.91 -7.32
N THR A 104 -1.73 -13.12 -6.38
CA THR A 104 -2.54 -12.41 -5.40
C THR A 104 -3.44 -11.37 -6.08
N GLU A 105 -2.90 -10.58 -7.02
CA GLU A 105 -3.67 -9.57 -7.77
C GLU A 105 -4.80 -10.22 -8.58
N LEU A 106 -4.51 -11.31 -9.30
CA LEU A 106 -5.52 -12.04 -10.07
C LEU A 106 -6.58 -12.67 -9.17
N ALA A 107 -6.19 -13.23 -8.02
CA ALA A 107 -7.14 -13.75 -7.05
C ALA A 107 -8.08 -12.65 -6.53
N GLN A 108 -7.53 -11.48 -6.21
CA GLN A 108 -8.34 -10.32 -5.79
C GLN A 108 -9.32 -9.88 -6.89
N ILE A 109 -8.88 -9.82 -8.16
CA ILE A 109 -9.77 -9.48 -9.28
C ILE A 109 -10.91 -10.49 -9.38
N LYS A 110 -10.63 -11.80 -9.30
CA LYS A 110 -11.66 -12.84 -9.37
C LYS A 110 -12.66 -12.73 -8.20
N VAL A 111 -12.17 -12.53 -6.97
CA VAL A 111 -13.05 -12.32 -5.80
C VAL A 111 -13.90 -11.05 -5.95
N MET A 112 -13.30 -9.96 -6.46
CA MET A 112 -14.06 -8.72 -6.69
C MET A 112 -15.14 -8.88 -7.76
N ASN A 113 -14.92 -9.74 -8.77
CA ASN A 113 -15.95 -10.05 -9.76
C ASN A 113 -17.06 -10.92 -9.16
N LEU A 114 -16.75 -11.87 -8.27
CA LEU A 114 -17.76 -12.62 -7.52
C LEU A 114 -18.58 -11.70 -6.60
N LEU A 115 -17.91 -10.74 -5.95
CA LEU A 115 -18.57 -9.72 -5.13
C LEU A 115 -19.45 -8.78 -5.98
N ALA A 116 -19.03 -8.48 -7.23
CA ALA A 116 -19.85 -7.73 -8.18
C ALA A 116 -21.15 -8.48 -8.51
N GLU A 117 -21.07 -9.80 -8.72
CA GLU A 117 -22.23 -10.64 -8.98
C GLU A 117 -23.18 -10.66 -7.78
N GLU A 118 -22.66 -10.83 -6.55
CA GLU A 118 -23.46 -10.80 -5.32
C GLU A 118 -24.15 -9.45 -5.09
N LYS A 119 -23.43 -8.34 -5.40
CA LYS A 119 -23.95 -6.98 -5.20
C LYS A 119 -24.72 -6.43 -6.41
N GLU A 120 -24.93 -7.25 -7.43
CA GLU A 120 -25.60 -6.86 -8.68
C GLU A 120 -24.94 -5.64 -9.36
N VAL A 121 -23.61 -5.56 -9.28
CA VAL A 121 -22.81 -4.49 -9.92
C VAL A 121 -22.38 -4.95 -11.30
N GLU A 122 -22.72 -4.16 -12.32
CA GLU A 122 -22.36 -4.42 -13.71
C GLU A 122 -21.68 -3.20 -14.33
N LEU A 123 -20.87 -3.43 -15.36
CA LEU A 123 -20.35 -2.34 -16.19
C LEU A 123 -21.45 -1.78 -17.08
N ASP A 124 -21.57 -0.46 -17.16
CA ASP A 124 -22.40 0.17 -18.17
C ASP A 124 -21.80 0.05 -19.57
N GLU A 125 -22.61 0.36 -20.61
CA GLU A 125 -22.20 0.26 -22.01
C GLU A 125 -20.91 1.03 -22.32
N LYS A 126 -20.74 2.22 -21.75
CA LYS A 126 -19.55 3.05 -21.96
C LYS A 126 -18.30 2.48 -21.24
N GLU A 127 -18.50 1.85 -20.10
CA GLU A 127 -17.42 1.18 -19.35
C GLU A 127 -16.98 -0.08 -20.10
N GLN A 128 -17.92 -0.85 -20.65
CA GLN A 128 -17.64 -2.02 -21.49
C GLN A 128 -16.91 -1.63 -22.77
N GLU A 129 -17.39 -0.60 -23.48
CA GLU A 129 -16.72 -0.08 -24.68
C GLU A 129 -15.28 0.37 -24.40
N ARG A 130 -15.05 1.06 -23.28
CA ARG A 130 -13.71 1.51 -22.87
C ARG A 130 -12.79 0.34 -22.54
N ALA A 131 -13.28 -0.67 -21.84
CA ALA A 131 -12.51 -1.88 -21.53
C ALA A 131 -12.14 -2.62 -22.82
N ALA A 132 -13.09 -2.83 -23.73
CA ALA A 132 -12.86 -3.49 -25.01
C ALA A 132 -11.89 -2.69 -25.90
N ALA A 133 -12.00 -1.36 -25.96
CA ALA A 133 -11.08 -0.51 -26.72
C ALA A 133 -9.66 -0.60 -26.17
N ALA A 134 -9.48 -0.60 -24.86
CA ALA A 134 -8.17 -0.74 -24.23
C ALA A 134 -7.55 -2.13 -24.46
N ALA A 135 -8.33 -3.19 -24.40
CA ALA A 135 -7.91 -4.54 -24.74
C ALA A 135 -7.44 -4.67 -26.17
N LYS A 136 -8.20 -4.10 -27.10
CA LYS A 136 -7.85 -4.05 -28.54
C LYS A 136 -6.57 -3.26 -28.80
N GLU A 137 -6.38 -2.12 -28.13
CA GLU A 137 -5.15 -1.34 -28.23
C GLU A 137 -3.94 -2.15 -27.74
N TYR A 138 -4.08 -2.83 -26.59
CA TYR A 138 -3.04 -3.69 -26.07
C TYR A 138 -2.73 -4.84 -27.04
N PHE A 139 -3.74 -5.58 -27.52
CA PHE A 139 -3.54 -6.65 -28.49
C PHE A 139 -2.82 -6.17 -29.76
N SER A 140 -3.23 -5.02 -30.28
CA SER A 140 -2.61 -4.41 -31.48
C SER A 140 -1.15 -3.97 -31.26
N SER A 141 -0.72 -3.81 -30.01
CA SER A 141 0.66 -3.46 -29.66
C SER A 141 1.60 -4.66 -29.61
N LEU A 142 1.05 -5.86 -29.44
CA LEU A 142 1.81 -7.13 -29.41
C LEU A 142 2.26 -7.52 -30.84
N ASN A 143 3.45 -8.08 -30.93
CA ASN A 143 3.90 -8.73 -32.15
C ASN A 143 3.50 -10.22 -32.18
N GLU A 144 3.63 -10.89 -33.34
CA GLU A 144 3.22 -12.28 -33.51
C GLU A 144 3.91 -13.25 -32.54
N THR A 145 5.18 -12.98 -32.19
CA THR A 145 5.92 -13.79 -31.21
C THR A 145 5.36 -13.62 -29.81
N GLU A 146 5.04 -12.38 -29.41
CA GLU A 146 4.42 -12.08 -28.11
C GLU A 146 3.03 -12.70 -28.00
N VAL A 147 2.19 -12.57 -29.03
CA VAL A 147 0.86 -13.19 -29.10
C VAL A 147 0.95 -14.71 -28.94
N SER A 148 1.88 -15.34 -29.68
CA SER A 148 2.08 -16.79 -29.62
C SER A 148 2.64 -17.26 -28.27
N SER A 149 3.60 -16.51 -27.69
CA SER A 149 4.24 -16.88 -26.42
C SER A 149 3.30 -16.73 -25.23
N LEU A 150 2.48 -15.69 -25.24
CA LEU A 150 1.47 -15.44 -24.21
C LEU A 150 0.22 -16.30 -24.43
N ASN A 151 0.05 -16.87 -25.63
CA ASN A 151 -1.13 -17.63 -26.05
C ASN A 151 -2.43 -16.82 -25.80
N VAL A 152 -2.45 -15.55 -26.19
CA VAL A 152 -3.57 -14.63 -26.01
C VAL A 152 -4.33 -14.39 -27.29
N THR A 153 -5.62 -14.09 -27.15
CA THR A 153 -6.50 -13.60 -28.22
C THR A 153 -7.08 -12.24 -27.84
N GLU A 154 -7.64 -11.52 -28.82
CA GLU A 154 -8.30 -10.23 -28.55
C GLU A 154 -9.50 -10.43 -27.59
N GLU A 155 -10.22 -11.55 -27.72
CA GLU A 155 -11.36 -11.90 -26.86
C GLU A 155 -10.94 -12.12 -25.41
N LEU A 156 -9.85 -12.90 -25.18
CA LEU A 156 -9.32 -13.13 -23.84
C LEU A 156 -8.90 -11.82 -23.18
N LEU A 157 -8.23 -10.96 -23.93
CA LEU A 157 -7.83 -9.65 -23.40
C LEU A 157 -9.04 -8.76 -23.12
N ALA A 158 -10.08 -8.81 -23.94
CA ALA A 158 -11.32 -8.08 -23.68
C ALA A 158 -12.01 -8.54 -22.39
N GLU A 159 -12.02 -9.86 -22.14
CA GLU A 159 -12.50 -10.44 -20.87
C GLU A 159 -11.68 -9.95 -19.67
N MET A 160 -10.35 -10.06 -19.74
CA MET A 160 -9.44 -9.61 -18.68
C MET A 160 -9.61 -8.12 -18.34
N TYR A 161 -9.74 -7.26 -19.38
CA TYR A 161 -9.96 -5.83 -19.16
C TYR A 161 -11.35 -5.52 -18.61
N GLY A 162 -12.36 -6.30 -19.00
CA GLY A 162 -13.71 -6.24 -18.44
C GLY A 162 -13.73 -6.61 -16.94
N GLU A 163 -13.13 -7.74 -16.59
CA GLU A 163 -13.00 -8.19 -15.20
C GLU A 163 -12.27 -7.16 -14.34
N TYR A 164 -11.17 -6.61 -14.85
CA TYR A 164 -10.44 -5.55 -14.16
C TYR A 164 -11.30 -4.29 -13.96
N ALA A 165 -11.98 -3.84 -15.00
CA ALA A 165 -12.85 -2.66 -14.93
C ALA A 165 -14.01 -2.86 -13.92
N LEU A 166 -14.57 -4.07 -13.87
CA LEU A 166 -15.62 -4.44 -12.94
C LEU A 166 -15.09 -4.47 -11.50
N ALA A 167 -13.93 -5.09 -11.26
CA ALA A 167 -13.27 -5.10 -9.96
C ALA A 167 -12.99 -3.67 -9.47
N ALA A 168 -12.48 -2.80 -10.34
CA ALA A 168 -12.24 -1.39 -10.02
C ALA A 168 -13.53 -0.60 -9.73
N LYS A 169 -14.66 -0.97 -10.35
CA LYS A 169 -15.97 -0.37 -10.07
C LYS A 169 -16.49 -0.78 -8.71
N VAL A 170 -16.42 -2.06 -8.37
CA VAL A 170 -16.81 -2.57 -7.04
C VAL A 170 -15.96 -1.93 -5.95
N TYR A 171 -14.65 -1.88 -6.12
CA TYR A 171 -13.77 -1.21 -5.16
C TYR A 171 -14.17 0.25 -4.91
N ARG A 172 -14.43 1.01 -5.99
CA ARG A 172 -14.90 2.41 -5.87
C ARG A 172 -16.19 2.52 -5.07
N GLN A 173 -17.15 1.61 -5.28
CA GLN A 173 -18.41 1.60 -4.52
C GLN A 173 -18.21 1.27 -3.05
N ILE A 174 -17.31 0.33 -2.72
CA ILE A 174 -16.98 -0.01 -1.33
C ILE A 174 -16.40 1.22 -0.62
N VAL A 175 -15.46 1.92 -1.25
CA VAL A 175 -14.76 3.05 -0.63
C VAL A 175 -15.50 4.39 -0.73
N GLU A 176 -16.56 4.48 -1.54
CA GLU A 176 -17.37 5.69 -1.71
C GLU A 176 -18.01 6.17 -0.40
N ASN A 177 -18.38 5.23 0.47
CA ASN A 177 -18.99 5.52 1.76
C ASN A 177 -17.97 5.75 2.89
N VAL A 178 -16.67 5.63 2.59
CA VAL A 178 -15.61 5.92 3.57
C VAL A 178 -15.55 7.43 3.79
N ASN A 179 -15.69 7.86 5.05
CA ASN A 179 -15.58 9.28 5.37
C ASN A 179 -14.19 9.81 5.02
N PRO A 180 -14.06 10.73 4.04
CA PRO A 180 -12.78 11.30 3.63
C PRO A 180 -12.30 12.42 4.57
N GLU A 181 -13.18 12.92 5.45
CA GLU A 181 -12.85 14.01 6.36
C GLU A 181 -12.01 13.48 7.51
N ILE A 182 -10.79 14.00 7.62
CA ILE A 182 -9.85 13.71 8.70
C ILE A 182 -9.43 15.04 9.29
N SER A 183 -9.69 15.22 10.58
CA SER A 183 -9.35 16.46 11.27
C SER A 183 -7.84 16.61 11.42
N ASP A 184 -7.37 17.87 11.58
CA ASP A 184 -5.96 18.11 11.91
C ASP A 184 -5.59 17.46 13.25
N ASP A 185 -6.51 17.45 14.22
CA ASP A 185 -6.27 16.83 15.53
C ASP A 185 -6.09 15.31 15.44
N GLU A 186 -6.82 14.65 14.54
CA GLU A 186 -6.68 13.21 14.30
C GLU A 186 -5.36 12.86 13.64
N ALA A 187 -4.88 13.70 12.72
CA ALA A 187 -3.71 13.44 11.90
C ALA A 187 -2.43 14.13 12.37
N ARG A 188 -2.51 15.03 13.36
CA ARG A 188 -1.36 15.83 13.77
C ARG A 188 -0.22 14.99 14.34
N THR A 189 0.98 15.46 14.08
CA THR A 189 2.23 14.95 14.67
C THR A 189 2.69 15.89 15.75
N ILE A 190 3.06 15.35 16.92
CA ILE A 190 3.72 16.06 17.99
C ILE A 190 5.21 15.74 18.01
N THR A 191 6.03 16.72 18.34
CA THR A 191 7.46 16.50 18.60
C THR A 191 7.74 16.77 20.06
N VAL A 192 8.35 15.81 20.74
CA VAL A 192 8.74 15.89 22.14
C VAL A 192 10.20 15.56 22.32
N GLU A 193 10.81 16.14 23.37
CA GLU A 193 12.04 15.63 23.98
C GLU A 193 11.65 14.76 25.16
N ALA A 194 12.35 13.63 25.35
CA ALA A 194 12.04 12.64 26.36
C ALA A 194 13.26 12.25 27.21
N ILE A 195 13.08 12.20 28.50
CA ILE A 195 13.99 11.54 29.42
C ILE A 195 13.38 10.20 29.76
N ARG A 196 14.02 9.09 29.41
CA ARG A 196 13.60 7.74 29.75
C ARG A 196 14.57 7.14 30.77
N VAL A 197 14.06 6.62 31.89
CA VAL A 197 14.84 5.91 32.89
C VAL A 197 14.07 4.69 33.41
N SER A 198 14.80 3.70 33.94
CA SER A 198 14.23 2.49 34.54
C SER A 198 13.87 2.66 36.03
N ASP A 199 14.36 3.69 36.70
CA ASP A 199 14.12 3.96 38.13
C ASP A 199 13.13 5.12 38.32
N ARG A 200 12.05 4.85 39.07
CA ARG A 200 10.97 5.83 39.34
C ARG A 200 11.45 7.02 40.17
N THR A 201 12.33 6.78 41.15
CA THR A 201 12.85 7.86 42.00
C THR A 201 13.72 8.80 41.21
N LYS A 202 14.57 8.24 40.36
CA LYS A 202 15.41 9.01 39.41
C LYS A 202 14.54 9.82 38.43
N ALA A 203 13.44 9.24 37.90
CA ALA A 203 12.49 9.97 37.05
C ALA A 203 11.84 11.17 37.77
N GLN A 204 11.45 11.00 39.04
CA GLN A 204 10.90 12.07 39.87
C GLN A 204 11.89 13.19 40.13
N GLU A 205 13.15 12.86 40.42
CA GLU A 205 14.23 13.84 40.59
C GLU A 205 14.49 14.62 39.30
N LEU A 206 14.55 13.91 38.16
CA LEU A 206 14.77 14.52 36.84
C LEU A 206 13.58 15.39 36.42
N CYS A 207 12.35 14.96 36.70
CA CYS A 207 11.15 15.76 36.46
C CYS A 207 11.16 17.06 37.30
N GLY A 208 11.61 16.99 38.56
CA GLY A 208 11.81 18.18 39.40
C GLY A 208 12.82 19.15 38.79
N LYS A 209 14.01 18.63 38.44
CA LYS A 209 15.07 19.43 37.79
C LYS A 209 14.64 20.03 36.47
N ALA A 210 13.93 19.27 35.64
CA ALA A 210 13.44 19.72 34.35
C ALA A 210 12.51 20.95 34.47
N LYS A 211 11.77 21.06 35.57
CA LYS A 211 10.82 22.17 35.83
C LYS A 211 11.45 23.37 36.54
N GLU A 212 12.74 23.30 36.91
CA GLU A 212 13.44 24.46 37.47
C GLU A 212 13.68 25.53 36.39
N GLU A 213 13.53 26.80 36.79
CA GLU A 213 13.71 27.91 35.87
C GLU A 213 15.12 27.96 35.28
N GLY A 214 15.19 28.07 33.96
CA GLY A 214 16.49 28.14 33.24
C GLY A 214 17.12 26.77 32.92
N THR A 215 16.44 25.65 33.23
CA THR A 215 16.93 24.32 32.87
C THR A 215 16.86 24.08 31.35
N ASP A 216 17.97 23.71 30.76
CA ASP A 216 18.03 23.17 29.41
C ASP A 216 17.58 21.69 29.43
N PHE A 217 16.35 21.48 28.98
CA PHE A 217 15.77 20.13 29.00
C PHE A 217 16.50 19.18 28.06
N GLU A 218 16.90 19.63 26.87
CA GLU A 218 17.61 18.79 25.90
C GLU A 218 18.96 18.33 26.49
N ALA A 219 19.75 19.25 27.06
CA ALA A 219 21.02 18.90 27.72
C ALA A 219 20.83 17.96 28.91
N LEU A 220 19.75 18.15 29.69
CA LEU A 220 19.38 17.24 30.80
C LEU A 220 19.00 15.86 30.28
N ALA A 221 18.24 15.78 29.20
CA ALA A 221 17.82 14.55 28.57
C ALA A 221 19.03 13.78 27.99
N GLN A 222 19.89 14.46 27.26
CA GLN A 222 21.13 13.86 26.72
C GLN A 222 22.06 13.31 27.81
N ALA A 223 22.12 13.98 28.96
CA ALA A 223 22.99 13.56 30.08
C ALA A 223 22.39 12.43 30.93
N SER A 224 21.07 12.28 30.97
CA SER A 224 20.38 11.45 31.98
C SER A 224 19.51 10.36 31.45
N SER A 225 19.06 10.45 30.18
CA SER A 225 18.22 9.44 29.53
C SER A 225 19.01 8.14 29.32
N GLU A 226 18.34 7.01 29.50
CA GLU A 226 18.86 5.69 29.16
C GLU A 226 18.60 5.34 27.67
N ASP A 227 17.84 6.19 26.97
CA ASP A 227 17.64 6.09 25.54
C ASP A 227 18.62 7.04 24.82
N PRO A 228 19.33 6.58 23.78
CA PRO A 228 20.26 7.42 23.00
C PRO A 228 19.55 8.49 22.17
N TYR A 229 18.26 8.29 21.88
CA TYR A 229 17.45 9.23 21.12
C TYR A 229 16.49 9.96 22.05
N VAL A 230 16.76 11.22 22.29
CA VAL A 230 15.97 12.06 23.20
C VAL A 230 14.86 12.83 22.52
N THR A 231 14.87 12.97 21.19
CA THR A 231 13.83 13.64 20.42
C THR A 231 13.01 12.61 19.67
N MET A 232 11.68 12.70 19.79
CA MET A 232 10.72 11.84 19.12
C MET A 232 9.64 12.68 18.46
N SER A 233 9.24 12.29 17.23
CA SER A 233 8.08 12.85 16.53
C SER A 233 7.14 11.70 16.18
N PHE A 234 5.87 11.81 16.55
CA PHE A 234 4.88 10.76 16.32
C PHE A 234 3.47 11.30 16.19
N GLY A 235 2.64 10.59 15.43
CA GLY A 235 1.20 10.77 15.34
C GLY A 235 0.45 9.87 16.32
N LYS A 236 -0.90 9.99 16.35
CA LYS A 236 -1.77 9.12 17.15
C LYS A 236 -1.66 7.66 16.68
N GLY A 237 -1.62 6.74 17.62
CA GLY A 237 -1.48 5.30 17.38
C GLY A 237 -0.05 4.81 17.11
N GLU A 238 0.96 5.68 17.10
CA GLU A 238 2.36 5.30 16.80
C GLU A 238 3.20 4.99 18.05
N VAL A 239 2.71 5.35 19.24
CA VAL A 239 3.33 5.03 20.54
C VAL A 239 2.31 4.38 21.46
N SER A 240 2.72 3.97 22.67
CA SER A 240 1.79 3.43 23.66
C SER A 240 0.70 4.44 24.02
N PRO A 241 -0.55 4.00 24.31
CA PRO A 241 -1.63 4.91 24.65
C PRO A 241 -1.31 5.85 25.83
N VAL A 242 -0.51 5.38 26.79
CA VAL A 242 -0.12 6.17 27.98
C VAL A 242 0.83 7.32 27.60
N LEU A 243 1.82 7.04 26.74
CA LEU A 243 2.74 8.06 26.24
C LEU A 243 2.04 9.02 25.28
N GLU A 244 1.14 8.49 24.45
CA GLU A 244 0.33 9.30 23.53
C GLU A 244 -0.50 10.32 24.31
N GLU A 245 -1.33 9.86 25.26
CA GLU A 245 -2.17 10.72 26.07
C GLU A 245 -1.34 11.82 26.75
N ALA A 246 -0.26 11.42 27.44
CA ALA A 246 0.60 12.36 28.14
C ALA A 246 1.26 13.39 27.22
N ALA A 247 1.69 12.98 26.00
CA ALA A 247 2.33 13.88 25.05
C ALA A 247 1.34 14.86 24.41
N PHE A 248 0.17 14.33 23.95
CA PHE A 248 -0.83 15.14 23.24
C PHE A 248 -1.61 16.12 24.12
N GLU A 249 -1.55 15.97 25.45
CA GLU A 249 -2.06 16.96 26.42
C GLU A 249 -1.13 18.15 26.60
N LEU A 250 0.16 18.04 26.25
CA LEU A 250 1.12 19.10 26.45
C LEU A 250 0.94 20.24 25.44
N GLY A 251 0.97 21.45 25.94
CA GLY A 251 1.22 22.66 25.14
C GLY A 251 2.70 22.78 24.78
N LYS A 252 3.00 23.65 23.80
CA LYS A 252 4.41 23.92 23.42
C LYS A 252 5.21 24.39 24.64
N ASP A 253 6.42 23.86 24.79
CA ASP A 253 7.37 24.09 25.89
C ASP A 253 6.90 23.55 27.26
N GLU A 254 5.74 22.88 27.34
CA GLU A 254 5.24 22.29 28.55
C GLU A 254 5.93 20.96 28.86
N ILE A 255 6.14 20.69 30.16
CA ILE A 255 6.80 19.50 30.68
C ILE A 255 5.80 18.62 31.44
N SER A 256 5.72 17.37 31.07
CA SER A 256 4.84 16.37 31.70
C SER A 256 5.16 16.12 33.18
N GLY A 257 4.29 15.36 33.85
CA GLY A 257 4.67 14.59 35.02
C GLY A 257 5.56 13.40 34.66
N VAL A 258 5.83 12.54 35.64
CA VAL A 258 6.44 11.23 35.36
C VAL A 258 5.38 10.31 34.78
N VAL A 259 5.62 9.81 33.58
CA VAL A 259 4.76 8.85 32.86
C VAL A 259 5.37 7.48 32.95
N GLU A 260 4.60 6.50 33.41
CA GLU A 260 5.05 5.10 33.53
C GLU A 260 4.53 4.30 32.34
N ASP A 261 5.42 3.73 31.56
CA ASP A 261 5.09 2.91 30.40
C ASP A 261 6.07 1.74 30.24
N GLY A 262 5.56 0.52 30.07
CA GLY A 262 6.34 -0.67 29.80
C GLY A 262 7.45 -0.98 30.83
N GLY A 263 7.30 -0.56 32.10
CA GLY A 263 8.32 -0.72 33.12
C GLY A 263 9.45 0.32 33.06
N SER A 264 9.30 1.33 32.22
CA SER A 264 10.15 2.52 32.15
C SER A 264 9.37 3.77 32.59
N PHE A 265 10.11 4.83 32.95
CA PHE A 265 9.55 6.09 33.40
C PHE A 265 10.04 7.20 32.47
N TYR A 266 9.11 8.02 32.02
CA TYR A 266 9.36 9.08 31.04
C TYR A 266 9.04 10.45 31.66
N VAL A 267 9.83 11.45 31.28
CA VAL A 267 9.47 12.88 31.43
C VAL A 267 9.55 13.49 30.04
N LEU A 268 8.47 14.07 29.58
CA LEU A 268 8.33 14.60 28.22
C LEU A 268 8.32 16.13 28.27
N LYS A 269 8.93 16.77 27.28
CA LYS A 269 8.77 18.20 26.98
C LYS A 269 8.28 18.36 25.55
N CYS A 270 7.18 19.06 25.37
CA CYS A 270 6.66 19.34 24.03
C CYS A 270 7.47 20.42 23.34
N ILE A 271 8.03 20.11 22.18
CA ILE A 271 8.77 21.03 21.31
C ILE A 271 7.86 21.64 20.25
N SER A 272 7.00 20.81 19.67
CA SER A 272 6.00 21.24 18.68
C SER A 272 4.73 20.42 18.82
N THR A 273 3.59 21.10 18.83
CA THR A 273 2.27 20.46 18.88
C THR A 273 1.70 20.14 17.50
N PHE A 274 2.37 20.58 16.44
CA PHE A 274 1.85 20.47 15.08
C PHE A 274 2.98 20.54 14.04
N ASP A 275 2.97 19.63 13.09
CA ASP A 275 3.78 19.65 11.87
C ASP A 275 2.83 19.59 10.67
N GLU A 276 2.75 20.65 9.88
CA GLU A 276 1.81 20.77 8.76
C GLU A 276 2.07 19.72 7.68
N ALA A 277 3.32 19.54 7.29
CA ALA A 277 3.67 18.59 6.22
C ALA A 277 3.37 17.15 6.64
N GLN A 278 3.75 16.77 7.85
CA GLN A 278 3.49 15.44 8.40
C GLN A 278 1.99 15.21 8.64
N THR A 279 1.27 16.23 9.09
CA THR A 279 -0.19 16.15 9.28
C THR A 279 -0.91 15.87 7.96
N GLN A 280 -0.51 16.50 6.85
CA GLN A 280 -1.09 16.21 5.55
C GLN A 280 -0.76 14.80 5.08
N ALA A 281 0.48 14.34 5.25
CA ALA A 281 0.87 12.97 4.93
C ALA A 281 0.09 11.94 5.76
N ASN A 282 -0.11 12.20 7.05
CA ASN A 282 -0.89 11.35 7.94
C ASN A 282 -2.37 11.28 7.54
N LYS A 283 -2.98 12.39 7.09
CA LYS A 283 -4.35 12.38 6.56
C LYS A 283 -4.50 11.41 5.37
N GLU A 284 -3.54 11.45 4.45
CA GLU A 284 -3.55 10.52 3.32
C GLU A 284 -3.42 9.07 3.79
N LYS A 285 -2.51 8.80 4.74
CA LYS A 285 -2.31 7.47 5.34
C LYS A 285 -3.57 6.96 6.04
N ILE A 286 -4.20 7.78 6.87
CA ILE A 286 -5.44 7.44 7.58
C ILE A 286 -6.57 7.16 6.59
N LEU A 287 -6.72 7.99 5.53
CA LEU A 287 -7.72 7.75 4.50
C LEU A 287 -7.51 6.42 3.78
N GLN A 288 -6.26 6.10 3.43
CA GLN A 288 -5.94 4.81 2.81
C GLN A 288 -6.22 3.65 3.76
N GLN A 289 -5.88 3.78 5.04
CA GLN A 289 -6.19 2.77 6.04
C GLN A 289 -7.71 2.53 6.17
N ARG A 290 -8.53 3.58 6.27
CA ARG A 290 -9.99 3.48 6.31
C ARG A 290 -10.57 2.78 5.09
N ARG A 291 -10.00 3.08 3.90
CA ARG A 291 -10.39 2.42 2.63
C ARG A 291 -10.01 0.95 2.63
N SER A 292 -8.81 0.61 3.12
CA SER A 292 -8.37 -0.78 3.25
C SER A 292 -9.26 -1.55 4.22
N GLU A 293 -9.57 -1.00 5.38
CA GLU A 293 -10.46 -1.62 6.37
C GLU A 293 -11.87 -1.85 5.81
N ALA A 294 -12.42 -0.89 5.07
CA ALA A 294 -13.71 -1.05 4.41
C ALA A 294 -13.69 -2.18 3.37
N PHE A 295 -12.62 -2.24 2.57
CA PHE A 295 -12.41 -3.32 1.61
C PHE A 295 -12.25 -4.67 2.30
N ASP A 296 -11.37 -4.78 3.29
CA ASP A 296 -11.10 -6.02 4.02
C ASP A 296 -12.35 -6.57 4.70
N SER A 297 -13.21 -5.69 5.19
CA SER A 297 -14.49 -6.08 5.79
C SER A 297 -15.41 -6.79 4.80
N GLU A 298 -15.47 -6.30 3.56
CA GLU A 298 -16.26 -6.93 2.49
C GLU A 298 -15.58 -8.17 1.93
N TYR A 299 -14.25 -8.15 1.78
CA TYR A 299 -13.46 -9.25 1.23
C TYR A 299 -13.48 -10.49 2.15
N LYS A 300 -13.41 -10.31 3.46
CA LYS A 300 -13.43 -11.41 4.44
C LYS A 300 -14.71 -12.25 4.42
N THR A 301 -15.81 -11.73 3.87
CA THR A 301 -17.03 -12.52 3.72
C THR A 301 -16.85 -13.71 2.77
N PHE A 302 -15.86 -13.65 1.87
CA PHE A 302 -15.51 -14.74 0.94
C PHE A 302 -14.44 -15.71 1.48
N GLU A 303 -13.77 -15.38 2.59
CA GLU A 303 -12.76 -16.27 3.19
C GLU A 303 -13.35 -17.24 4.23
N SER A 304 -14.59 -17.07 4.61
CA SER A 304 -15.31 -17.87 5.64
C SER A 304 -16.17 -18.95 5.02
#